data_27fa12a75755dc9a60ff6e0116e8d6bc
#
_entry.id   27fa12a75755dc9a60ff6e0116e8d6bc
#
_cell.length_a   1.000
_cell.length_b   1.000
_cell.length_c   1.000
_cell.angle_alpha   90.00
_cell.angle_beta   90.00
_cell.angle_gamma   90.00
#
_symmetry.space_group_name_H-M   'P 1'
#
loop_
_entity.id
_entity.type
_entity.pdbx_description
1 polymer ?
#
loop_
_entity_poly.entity_id
_entity_poly.type
_entity_poly.pdbx_seq_one_letter_code
_entity_poly.pdbx_strand_id
1 'polypeptide(L)'
;MEASYDIMSRTEPGNDQIASPKERLKRCEIDADNVRYPYCMVWTPLPLISWILPMIGHTGICTSEGVIHDFGGPYYVAVDDMTFGNPTKYIPLQLDETNIDDWDRYVERGDKAYGQMMHNLCCNNCHSHCAYVLNQAKYKGNTGYTMIHIWWMFMIRSKYVGFSVSFIDHYQFIGIHQIIYWIHGHTYDSCFTILFN
;
A
#
# COMPACT_ATOMS: atom_id res chain seq x y z
N MET A 1 50.58 -18.18 -38.11
CA MET A 1 49.20 -17.60 -38.05
C MET A 1 48.87 -17.39 -36.59
N GLU A 2 49.23 -16.21 -36.07
CA GLU A 2 48.93 -15.79 -34.71
C GLU A 2 47.57 -15.09 -34.73
N ALA A 3 46.62 -15.62 -33.99
CA ALA A 3 45.33 -14.97 -33.76
C ALA A 3 45.49 -13.99 -32.62
N SER A 4 45.42 -12.72 -32.95
CA SER A 4 45.39 -11.59 -32.04
C SER A 4 44.06 -11.63 -31.29
N TYR A 5 44.08 -11.88 -29.97
CA TYR A 5 42.93 -11.67 -29.08
C TYR A 5 42.93 -10.19 -28.67
N ASP A 6 42.01 -9.43 -29.27
CA ASP A 6 41.66 -8.11 -28.80
C ASP A 6 41.06 -8.19 -27.38
N ILE A 7 41.81 -7.65 -26.45
CA ILE A 7 41.35 -7.42 -25.06
C ILE A 7 40.35 -6.26 -25.15
N MET A 8 39.07 -6.62 -25.19
CA MET A 8 37.98 -5.68 -24.91
C MET A 8 38.24 -4.98 -23.60
N SER A 9 38.44 -3.68 -23.66
CA SER A 9 38.56 -2.78 -22.52
C SER A 9 37.43 -3.01 -21.53
N ARG A 10 37.77 -3.53 -20.36
CA ARG A 10 36.91 -3.48 -19.19
C ARG A 10 36.65 -2.01 -18.89
N THR A 11 35.45 -1.54 -19.18
CA THR A 11 34.97 -0.30 -18.59
C THR A 11 34.96 -0.51 -17.08
N GLU A 12 35.83 0.22 -16.39
CA GLU A 12 35.82 0.33 -14.93
C GLU A 12 34.40 0.67 -14.51
N PRO A 13 33.85 -0.01 -13.45
CA PRO A 13 32.57 0.39 -12.89
C PRO A 13 32.74 1.82 -12.40
N GLY A 14 31.93 2.73 -12.96
CA GLY A 14 31.90 4.13 -12.54
C GLY A 14 31.83 4.19 -11.03
N ASN A 15 32.53 5.17 -10.49
CA ASN A 15 32.57 5.50 -9.06
C ASN A 15 31.16 5.93 -8.60
N ASP A 16 30.26 4.97 -8.48
CA ASP A 16 28.99 5.14 -7.79
C ASP A 16 29.31 5.32 -6.31
N GLN A 17 29.62 6.56 -5.95
CA GLN A 17 29.67 6.95 -4.56
C GLN A 17 28.32 6.52 -3.96
N ILE A 18 28.39 5.55 -3.05
CA ILE A 18 27.22 5.03 -2.35
C ILE A 18 26.53 6.22 -1.70
N ALA A 19 25.44 6.68 -2.32
CA ALA A 19 24.69 7.82 -1.83
C ALA A 19 24.26 7.57 -0.39
N SER A 20 24.38 8.56 0.48
CA SER A 20 23.98 8.43 1.86
C SER A 20 22.51 7.99 1.95
N PRO A 21 22.10 7.28 3.02
CA PRO A 21 20.71 6.87 3.21
C PRO A 21 19.71 8.02 3.04
N LYS A 22 20.09 9.20 3.50
CA LYS A 22 19.31 10.43 3.40
C LYS A 22 19.17 10.94 1.95
N GLU A 23 20.23 10.79 1.13
CA GLU A 23 20.19 11.14 -0.29
C GLU A 23 19.38 10.14 -1.11
N ARG A 24 19.42 8.86 -0.73
CA ARG A 24 18.57 7.82 -1.35
C ARG A 24 17.09 8.11 -1.10
N LEU A 25 16.69 8.39 0.13
CA LEU A 25 15.31 8.80 0.46
C LEU A 25 14.87 10.07 -0.29
N LYS A 26 15.78 11.02 -0.50
CA LYS A 26 15.48 12.27 -1.22
C LYS A 26 15.31 12.05 -2.73
N ARG A 27 15.96 11.04 -3.32
CA ARG A 27 15.87 10.70 -4.75
C ARG A 27 14.68 9.80 -5.07
N CYS A 28 14.00 9.24 -4.06
CA CYS A 28 12.85 8.37 -4.26
C CYS A 28 11.61 9.21 -4.55
N GLU A 29 11.54 9.72 -5.78
CA GLU A 29 10.36 10.40 -6.29
C GLU A 29 9.28 9.38 -6.63
N ILE A 30 8.05 9.68 -6.25
CA ILE A 30 6.90 8.83 -6.57
C ILE A 30 6.56 9.05 -8.04
N ASP A 31 6.55 7.97 -8.80
CA ASP A 31 6.13 7.93 -10.19
C ASP A 31 4.79 7.20 -10.31
N ALA A 32 3.72 7.96 -10.16
CA ALA A 32 2.36 7.41 -10.19
C ALA A 32 1.96 6.91 -11.60
N ASP A 33 2.52 7.49 -12.66
CA ASP A 33 2.21 7.11 -14.04
C ASP A 33 2.77 5.72 -14.36
N ASN A 34 3.94 5.39 -13.81
CA ASN A 34 4.55 4.07 -13.93
C ASN A 34 4.29 3.16 -12.73
N VAL A 35 3.39 3.55 -11.82
CA VAL A 35 3.00 2.79 -10.62
C VAL A 35 4.22 2.45 -9.74
N ARG A 36 5.08 3.45 -9.48
CA ARG A 36 6.27 3.30 -8.62
C ARG A 36 6.17 4.17 -7.38
N TYR A 37 6.19 3.51 -6.22
CA TYR A 37 6.00 4.13 -4.91
C TYR A 37 7.13 3.75 -3.94
N PRO A 38 8.36 4.26 -4.15
CA PRO A 38 9.52 3.89 -3.31
C PRO A 38 9.26 4.10 -1.82
N TYR A 39 9.54 3.05 -1.02
CA TYR A 39 9.37 3.09 0.44
C TYR A 39 7.98 3.51 0.91
N CYS A 40 6.94 3.11 0.20
CA CYS A 40 5.57 3.45 0.55
C CYS A 40 4.75 2.23 0.98
N MET A 41 3.69 2.47 1.73
CA MET A 41 2.51 1.61 1.70
C MET A 41 1.48 2.21 0.75
N VAL A 42 0.77 1.37 0.02
CA VAL A 42 -0.24 1.76 -0.97
C VAL A 42 -1.60 1.17 -0.63
N TRP A 43 -2.66 1.81 -1.12
CA TRP A 43 -4.02 1.39 -0.89
C TRP A 43 -4.86 1.55 -2.16
N THR A 44 -5.72 0.56 -2.44
CA THR A 44 -6.70 0.60 -3.51
C THR A 44 -8.10 0.23 -2.98
N PRO A 45 -9.18 0.83 -3.51
CA PRO A 45 -10.53 0.44 -3.15
C PRO A 45 -10.85 -0.97 -3.64
N LEU A 46 -11.58 -1.74 -2.82
CA LEU A 46 -12.13 -3.02 -3.24
C LEU A 46 -13.43 -2.79 -4.03
N PRO A 47 -13.56 -3.33 -5.24
CA PRO A 47 -14.79 -3.21 -6.02
C PRO A 47 -16.02 -3.62 -5.21
N LEU A 48 -17.11 -2.86 -5.31
CA LEU A 48 -18.38 -3.02 -4.60
C LEU A 48 -18.30 -2.76 -3.09
N ILE A 49 -17.32 -3.33 -2.37
CA ILE A 49 -17.20 -3.22 -0.91
C ILE A 49 -16.85 -1.79 -0.50
N SER A 50 -15.86 -1.18 -1.15
CA SER A 50 -15.48 0.20 -0.85
C SER A 50 -16.52 1.22 -1.30
N TRP A 51 -17.48 0.85 -2.13
CA TRP A 51 -18.61 1.70 -2.48
C TRP A 51 -19.60 1.84 -1.33
N ILE A 52 -19.76 0.80 -0.52
CA ILE A 52 -20.65 0.79 0.65
C ILE A 52 -19.88 1.22 1.90
N LEU A 53 -18.63 0.78 2.03
CA LEU A 53 -17.74 1.06 3.16
C LEU A 53 -16.40 1.62 2.65
N PRO A 54 -16.32 2.94 2.35
CA PRO A 54 -15.16 3.55 1.70
C PRO A 54 -13.88 3.50 2.53
N MET A 55 -13.96 3.12 3.79
CA MET A 55 -12.83 2.90 4.68
C MET A 55 -12.23 1.49 4.57
N ILE A 56 -12.87 0.57 3.84
CA ILE A 56 -12.35 -0.77 3.59
C ILE A 56 -11.69 -0.79 2.23
N GLY A 57 -10.46 -1.25 2.17
CA GLY A 57 -9.69 -1.35 0.95
C GLY A 57 -8.55 -2.35 1.07
N HIS A 58 -7.86 -2.56 -0.02
CA HIS A 58 -6.72 -3.45 -0.12
C HIS A 58 -5.41 -2.67 -0.01
N THR A 59 -4.41 -3.26 0.63
CA THR A 59 -3.14 -2.60 0.88
C THR A 59 -1.96 -3.42 0.37
N GLY A 60 -0.92 -2.70 -0.08
CA GLY A 60 0.36 -3.25 -0.44
C GLY A 60 1.51 -2.48 0.23
N ILE A 61 2.69 -3.06 0.20
CA ILE A 61 3.93 -2.44 0.66
C ILE A 61 4.93 -2.43 -0.49
N CYS A 62 5.74 -1.38 -0.59
CA CYS A 62 6.59 -1.20 -1.74
C CYS A 62 8.07 -1.28 -1.36
N THR A 63 8.87 -1.83 -2.28
CA THR A 63 10.33 -1.89 -2.18
C THR A 63 10.98 -0.51 -2.25
N SER A 64 12.30 -0.48 -2.15
CA SER A 64 13.13 0.73 -2.37
C SER A 64 12.99 1.28 -3.80
N GLU A 65 12.72 0.43 -4.78
CA GLU A 65 12.48 0.81 -6.18
C GLU A 65 11.01 1.15 -6.48
N GLY A 66 10.14 1.01 -5.49
CA GLY A 66 8.72 1.33 -5.62
C GLY A 66 7.86 0.20 -6.18
N VAL A 67 8.40 -1.01 -6.32
CA VAL A 67 7.64 -2.19 -6.72
C VAL A 67 6.66 -2.57 -5.61
N ILE A 68 5.40 -2.77 -5.96
CA ILE A 68 4.34 -3.09 -5.01
C ILE A 68 4.31 -4.58 -4.73
N HIS A 69 4.19 -4.94 -3.46
CA HIS A 69 3.97 -6.30 -2.99
C HIS A 69 2.70 -6.34 -2.16
N ASP A 70 1.73 -7.18 -2.51
CA ASP A 70 0.47 -7.28 -1.79
C ASP A 70 0.01 -8.73 -1.59
N PHE A 71 -0.51 -9.03 -0.40
CA PHE A 71 -1.09 -10.33 -0.10
C PHE A 71 -2.53 -10.39 -0.66
N GLY A 72 -2.65 -10.82 -1.91
CA GLY A 72 -3.89 -10.77 -2.69
C GLY A 72 -4.84 -11.94 -2.48
N GLY A 73 -4.37 -13.07 -1.93
CA GLY A 73 -5.20 -14.27 -1.77
C GLY A 73 -4.49 -15.40 -1.05
N PRO A 74 -5.16 -16.55 -0.88
CA PRO A 74 -4.58 -17.73 -0.23
C PRO A 74 -3.27 -18.15 -0.91
N TYR A 75 -2.17 -18.18 -0.13
CA TYR A 75 -0.83 -18.59 -0.59
C TYR A 75 -0.28 -17.75 -1.75
N TYR A 76 -0.81 -16.51 -1.95
CA TYR A 76 -0.46 -15.69 -3.08
C TYR A 76 -0.12 -14.26 -2.67
N VAL A 77 1.11 -13.86 -2.93
CA VAL A 77 1.59 -12.47 -2.86
C VAL A 77 1.84 -12.00 -4.29
N ALA A 78 1.12 -10.95 -4.70
CA ALA A 78 1.34 -10.31 -6.00
C ALA A 78 2.55 -9.39 -5.92
N VAL A 79 3.31 -9.32 -7.00
CA VAL A 79 4.49 -8.46 -7.15
C VAL A 79 4.35 -7.66 -8.43
N ASP A 80 4.54 -6.36 -8.31
CA ASP A 80 4.48 -5.35 -9.37
C ASP A 80 3.07 -5.00 -9.87
N ASP A 81 2.15 -5.95 -9.92
CA ASP A 81 0.76 -5.75 -10.35
C ASP A 81 -0.19 -5.96 -9.16
N MET A 82 -0.75 -4.88 -8.64
CA MET A 82 -1.58 -4.93 -7.44
C MET A 82 -2.90 -5.63 -7.72
N THR A 83 -3.27 -6.61 -6.89
CA THR A 83 -4.37 -7.56 -7.11
C THR A 83 -5.72 -6.91 -7.45
N PHE A 84 -6.02 -5.72 -6.91
CA PHE A 84 -7.31 -5.04 -7.12
C PHE A 84 -7.19 -3.73 -7.90
N GLY A 85 -6.12 -3.56 -8.67
CA GLY A 85 -5.87 -2.39 -9.51
C GLY A 85 -4.97 -1.33 -8.87
N ASN A 86 -4.67 -0.29 -9.63
CA ASN A 86 -3.68 0.71 -9.25
C ASN A 86 -4.02 1.44 -7.94
N PRO A 87 -2.99 1.82 -7.15
CA PRO A 87 -3.18 2.56 -5.93
C PRO A 87 -3.91 3.89 -6.14
N THR A 88 -4.85 4.19 -5.26
CA THR A 88 -5.51 5.48 -5.18
C THR A 88 -4.99 6.34 -4.04
N LYS A 89 -4.38 5.71 -3.03
CA LYS A 89 -3.75 6.37 -1.88
C LYS A 89 -2.40 5.73 -1.56
N TYR A 90 -1.51 6.51 -0.96
CA TYR A 90 -0.21 6.02 -0.50
C TYR A 90 0.23 6.71 0.80
N ILE A 91 1.12 6.06 1.53
CA ILE A 91 1.78 6.59 2.73
C ILE A 91 3.29 6.45 2.54
N PRO A 92 4.05 7.55 2.38
CA PRO A 92 5.51 7.48 2.40
C PRO A 92 5.98 7.09 3.80
N LEU A 93 6.82 6.07 3.88
CA LEU A 93 7.42 5.60 5.11
C LEU A 93 8.67 6.42 5.43
N GLN A 94 8.80 6.83 6.68
CA GLN A 94 9.98 7.54 7.18
C GLN A 94 10.93 6.49 7.79
N LEU A 95 11.78 5.91 6.94
CA LEU A 95 12.79 4.96 7.38
C LEU A 95 13.98 5.70 7.97
N ASP A 96 14.60 5.11 8.98
CA ASP A 96 15.86 5.56 9.55
C ASP A 96 17.05 4.92 8.82
N GLU A 97 18.25 5.40 9.11
CA GLU A 97 19.47 4.93 8.45
C GLU A 97 19.76 3.44 8.69
N THR A 98 19.22 2.86 9.75
CA THR A 98 19.44 1.45 10.08
C THR A 98 18.54 0.51 9.32
N ASN A 99 17.40 1.00 8.79
CA ASN A 99 16.38 0.20 8.16
C ASN A 99 16.38 0.31 6.63
N ILE A 100 16.92 1.40 6.11
CA ILE A 100 16.83 1.69 4.67
C ILE A 100 17.62 0.68 3.82
N ASP A 101 18.77 0.22 4.28
CA ASP A 101 19.63 -0.72 3.55
C ASP A 101 19.06 -2.14 3.52
N ASP A 102 18.30 -2.48 4.55
CA ASP A 102 17.69 -3.79 4.70
C ASP A 102 16.21 -3.82 4.30
N TRP A 103 15.66 -2.71 3.83
CA TRP A 103 14.23 -2.55 3.58
C TRP A 103 13.65 -3.63 2.68
N ASP A 104 14.25 -3.84 1.51
CA ASP A 104 13.75 -4.82 0.53
C ASP A 104 13.81 -6.25 1.07
N ARG A 105 14.79 -6.55 1.93
CA ARG A 105 14.87 -7.83 2.62
C ARG A 105 13.74 -8.02 3.64
N TYR A 106 13.24 -6.95 4.25
CA TYR A 106 12.06 -7.04 5.13
C TYR A 106 10.79 -7.29 4.33
N VAL A 107 10.65 -6.66 3.16
CA VAL A 107 9.54 -6.92 2.23
C VAL A 107 9.57 -8.38 1.78
N GLU A 108 10.71 -8.87 1.28
CA GLU A 108 10.89 -10.27 0.86
C GLU A 108 10.55 -11.29 1.97
N ARG A 109 10.94 -11.00 3.22
CA ARG A 109 10.57 -11.84 4.36
C ARG A 109 9.06 -11.85 4.60
N GLY A 110 8.39 -10.73 4.41
CA GLY A 110 6.94 -10.63 4.45
C GLY A 110 6.29 -11.52 3.40
N ASP A 111 6.74 -11.43 2.17
CA ASP A 111 6.23 -12.23 1.05
C ASP A 111 6.40 -13.71 1.29
N LYS A 112 7.60 -14.13 1.72
CA LYS A 112 7.89 -15.52 2.04
C LYS A 112 7.00 -16.06 3.16
N ALA A 113 6.74 -15.24 4.19
CA ALA A 113 5.88 -15.64 5.29
C ALA A 113 4.42 -15.76 4.84
N TYR A 114 3.89 -14.75 4.12
CA TYR A 114 2.49 -14.70 3.71
C TYR A 114 2.18 -15.58 2.50
N GLY A 115 3.14 -15.80 1.61
CA GLY A 115 3.02 -16.78 0.51
C GLY A 115 2.79 -18.22 0.96
N GLN A 116 2.95 -18.50 2.25
CA GLN A 116 2.67 -19.82 2.85
C GLN A 116 1.40 -19.81 3.73
N MET A 117 0.66 -18.70 3.77
CA MET A 117 -0.50 -18.53 4.64
C MET A 117 -1.81 -18.55 3.86
N MET A 118 -2.83 -19.12 4.49
CA MET A 118 -4.21 -18.97 4.03
C MET A 118 -4.68 -17.53 4.28
N HIS A 119 -5.20 -16.88 3.25
CA HIS A 119 -5.81 -15.57 3.37
C HIS A 119 -7.09 -15.64 4.22
N ASN A 120 -7.20 -14.79 5.24
CA ASN A 120 -8.34 -14.72 6.14
C ASN A 120 -8.58 -13.25 6.53
N LEU A 121 -9.79 -12.75 6.28
CA LEU A 121 -10.15 -11.35 6.52
C LEU A 121 -9.91 -10.88 7.97
N CYS A 122 -10.05 -11.77 8.95
CA CYS A 122 -9.94 -11.42 10.37
C CYS A 122 -8.51 -11.44 10.92
N CYS A 123 -7.61 -12.23 10.33
CA CYS A 123 -6.31 -12.51 10.95
C CYS A 123 -5.13 -12.34 10.00
N ASN A 124 -5.23 -12.93 8.78
CA ASN A 124 -4.15 -12.96 7.80
C ASN A 124 -4.64 -12.34 6.50
N ASN A 125 -4.50 -11.03 6.37
CA ASN A 125 -4.93 -10.26 5.20
C ASN A 125 -3.83 -9.30 4.73
N CYS A 126 -4.11 -8.49 3.73
CA CYS A 126 -3.18 -7.51 3.18
C CYS A 126 -2.66 -6.51 4.24
N HIS A 127 -3.49 -6.07 5.18
CA HIS A 127 -3.06 -5.17 6.25
C HIS A 127 -2.09 -5.87 7.22
N SER A 128 -2.34 -7.13 7.55
CA SER A 128 -1.44 -7.90 8.43
C SER A 128 -0.10 -8.20 7.75
N HIS A 129 -0.06 -8.38 6.42
CA HIS A 129 1.17 -8.47 5.64
C HIS A 129 2.02 -7.19 5.78
N CYS A 130 1.43 -6.01 5.52
CA CYS A 130 2.12 -4.73 5.72
C CYS A 130 2.60 -4.56 7.18
N ALA A 131 1.76 -4.93 8.16
CA ALA A 131 2.12 -4.86 9.58
C ALA A 131 3.32 -5.76 9.91
N TYR A 132 3.37 -6.96 9.33
CA TYR A 132 4.48 -7.89 9.50
C TYR A 132 5.80 -7.28 9.01
N VAL A 133 5.82 -6.70 7.81
CA VAL A 133 7.01 -6.05 7.25
C VAL A 133 7.47 -4.89 8.14
N LEU A 134 6.56 -4.01 8.60
CA LEU A 134 6.90 -2.93 9.52
C LEU A 134 7.47 -3.43 10.84
N ASN A 135 6.97 -4.56 11.37
CA ASN A 135 7.47 -5.18 12.59
C ASN A 135 8.87 -5.76 12.39
N GLN A 136 9.15 -6.42 11.24
CA GLN A 136 10.48 -6.91 10.89
C GLN A 136 11.49 -5.77 10.79
N ALA A 137 11.09 -4.65 10.19
CA ALA A 137 11.90 -3.44 10.09
C ALA A 137 12.00 -2.65 11.40
N LYS A 138 11.29 -3.04 12.46
CA LYS A 138 11.17 -2.25 13.70
C LYS A 138 10.83 -0.78 13.41
N TYR A 139 9.91 -0.56 12.47
CA TYR A 139 9.57 0.77 11.99
C TYR A 139 9.27 1.73 13.15
N LYS A 140 9.99 2.87 13.20
CA LYS A 140 9.92 3.84 14.31
C LYS A 140 10.16 3.21 15.69
N GLY A 141 11.02 2.19 15.77
CA GLY A 141 11.35 1.50 17.00
C GLY A 141 10.23 0.59 17.55
N ASN A 142 9.16 0.37 16.81
CA ASN A 142 8.00 -0.42 17.24
C ASN A 142 7.96 -1.78 16.51
N THR A 143 7.59 -2.82 17.23
CA THR A 143 7.42 -4.20 16.73
C THR A 143 6.00 -4.74 16.93
N GLY A 144 5.06 -3.89 17.34
CA GLY A 144 3.68 -4.25 17.69
C GLY A 144 2.64 -3.74 16.69
N TYR A 145 2.99 -3.52 15.41
CA TYR A 145 2.01 -3.16 14.40
C TYR A 145 1.04 -4.30 14.15
N THR A 146 -0.23 -3.98 14.07
CA THR A 146 -1.32 -4.90 13.72
C THR A 146 -2.07 -4.38 12.49
N MET A 147 -2.95 -5.21 11.91
CA MET A 147 -3.81 -4.79 10.82
C MET A 147 -4.62 -3.53 11.12
N ILE A 148 -5.04 -3.34 12.39
CA ILE A 148 -5.80 -2.16 12.83
C ILE A 148 -4.91 -0.91 12.79
N HIS A 149 -3.63 -1.02 13.16
CA HIS A 149 -2.69 0.09 13.06
C HIS A 149 -2.47 0.51 11.60
N ILE A 150 -2.33 -0.44 10.67
CA ILE A 150 -2.19 -0.15 9.24
C ILE A 150 -3.43 0.55 8.71
N TRP A 151 -4.62 0.01 9.00
CA TRP A 151 -5.89 0.62 8.64
C TRP A 151 -5.99 2.07 9.15
N TRP A 152 -5.66 2.30 10.42
CA TRP A 152 -5.69 3.63 11.04
C TRP A 152 -4.66 4.58 10.43
N MET A 153 -3.47 4.08 10.07
CA MET A 153 -2.48 4.88 9.35
C MET A 153 -3.02 5.37 8.00
N PHE A 154 -3.73 4.53 7.25
CA PHE A 154 -4.35 4.95 5.99
C PHE A 154 -5.45 5.98 6.20
N MET A 155 -6.24 5.88 7.25
CA MET A 155 -7.29 6.87 7.54
C MET A 155 -6.73 8.26 7.86
N ILE A 156 -5.56 8.32 8.54
CA ILE A 156 -5.03 9.60 9.04
C ILE A 156 -3.91 10.18 8.15
N ARG A 157 -3.07 9.33 7.56
CA ARG A 157 -1.79 9.75 6.97
C ARG A 157 -1.71 9.57 5.46
N SER A 158 -2.67 8.92 4.84
CA SER A 158 -2.62 8.67 3.40
C SER A 158 -2.74 9.96 2.60
N LYS A 159 -2.03 9.96 1.47
CA LYS A 159 -2.14 10.96 0.42
C LYS A 159 -2.81 10.33 -0.79
N TYR A 160 -3.59 11.09 -1.52
CA TYR A 160 -4.16 10.64 -2.79
C TYR A 160 -3.12 10.69 -3.90
N VAL A 161 -3.17 9.72 -4.80
CA VAL A 161 -2.28 9.63 -5.97
C VAL A 161 -2.54 10.77 -6.97
N GLY A 162 -3.80 11.22 -7.11
CA GLY A 162 -4.17 12.30 -8.00
C GLY A 162 -5.40 13.06 -7.53
N PHE A 163 -5.56 14.27 -8.04
CA PHE A 163 -6.68 15.14 -7.68
C PHE A 163 -8.04 14.56 -8.09
N SER A 164 -8.10 13.94 -9.27
CA SER A 164 -9.32 13.29 -9.77
C SER A 164 -9.81 12.15 -8.88
N VAL A 165 -8.87 11.38 -8.31
CA VAL A 165 -9.16 10.26 -7.41
C VAL A 165 -9.73 10.76 -6.09
N SER A 166 -9.20 11.87 -5.57
CA SER A 166 -9.72 12.52 -4.36
C SER A 166 -11.18 12.95 -4.51
N PHE A 167 -11.56 13.43 -5.70
CA PHE A 167 -12.94 13.81 -5.98
C PHE A 167 -13.88 12.59 -5.99
N ILE A 168 -13.49 11.49 -6.60
CA ILE A 168 -14.32 10.27 -6.69
C ILE A 168 -14.64 9.74 -5.29
N ASP A 169 -13.63 9.62 -4.41
CA ASP A 169 -13.82 9.18 -3.03
C ASP A 169 -14.74 10.16 -2.24
N HIS A 170 -14.58 11.47 -2.47
CA HIS A 170 -15.39 12.47 -1.79
C HIS A 170 -16.86 12.42 -2.23
N TYR A 171 -17.14 12.27 -3.52
CA TYR A 171 -18.50 12.12 -4.03
C TYR A 171 -19.15 10.81 -3.61
N GLN A 172 -18.40 9.72 -3.53
CA GLN A 172 -18.90 8.46 -2.99
C GLN A 172 -19.30 8.59 -1.52
N PHE A 173 -18.49 9.28 -0.72
CA PHE A 173 -18.80 9.54 0.70
C PHE A 173 -20.06 10.40 0.87
N ILE A 174 -20.23 11.46 0.07
CA ILE A 174 -21.42 12.32 0.08
C ILE A 174 -22.66 11.54 -0.39
N GLY A 175 -22.54 10.74 -1.45
CA GLY A 175 -23.63 9.91 -1.98
C GLY A 175 -24.15 8.90 -0.95
N ILE A 176 -23.25 8.25 -0.22
CA ILE A 176 -23.63 7.31 0.84
C ILE A 176 -24.31 8.04 2.00
N HIS A 177 -23.82 9.20 2.39
CA HIS A 177 -24.44 10.02 3.44
C HIS A 177 -25.86 10.43 3.05
N GLN A 178 -26.09 10.81 1.78
CA GLN A 178 -27.42 11.13 1.28
C GLN A 178 -28.34 9.92 1.24
N ILE A 179 -27.84 8.72 0.85
CA ILE A 179 -28.63 7.49 0.85
C ILE A 179 -29.02 7.11 2.29
N ILE A 180 -28.11 7.21 3.24
CA ILE A 180 -28.40 6.95 4.67
C ILE A 180 -29.43 7.94 5.19
N TYR A 181 -29.31 9.24 4.89
CA TYR A 181 -30.31 10.25 5.24
C TYR A 181 -31.68 9.95 4.62
N TRP A 182 -31.71 9.52 3.37
CA TRP A 182 -32.95 9.18 2.67
C TRP A 182 -33.62 7.93 3.29
N ILE A 183 -32.84 6.90 3.61
CA ILE A 183 -33.35 5.68 4.28
C ILE A 183 -33.86 6.03 5.69
N HIS A 184 -33.13 6.80 6.47
CA HIS A 184 -33.59 7.23 7.80
C HIS A 184 -34.82 8.14 7.73
N GLY A 185 -34.87 9.09 6.78
CA GLY A 185 -36.03 9.96 6.59
C GLY A 185 -37.30 9.18 6.26
N HIS A 186 -37.20 8.21 5.37
CA HIS A 186 -38.38 7.40 4.98
C HIS A 186 -38.81 6.38 6.06
N THR A 187 -37.91 5.91 6.91
CA THR A 187 -38.30 5.03 8.01
C THR A 187 -39.05 5.77 9.11
N TYR A 188 -38.77 7.04 9.34
CA TYR A 188 -39.52 7.86 10.31
C TYR A 188 -40.91 8.21 9.80
N ASP A 189 -41.06 8.58 8.53
CA ASP A 189 -42.37 8.89 7.95
C ASP A 189 -43.30 7.66 7.90
N SER A 190 -42.76 6.46 7.64
CA SER A 190 -43.54 5.23 7.63
C SER A 190 -43.97 4.79 9.02
N CYS A 191 -43.16 5.05 10.06
CA CYS A 191 -43.54 4.76 11.45
C CYS A 191 -44.60 5.74 11.99
N PHE A 192 -44.56 6.99 11.55
CA PHE A 192 -45.51 8.02 12.00
C PHE A 192 -46.91 7.78 11.42
N THR A 193 -47.00 7.28 10.18
CA THR A 193 -48.28 6.99 9.50
C THR A 193 -48.97 5.75 10.08
N ILE A 194 -48.24 4.80 10.67
CA ILE A 194 -48.84 3.58 11.28
C ILE A 194 -49.34 3.83 12.70
N LEU A 195 -48.86 4.87 13.39
CA LEU A 195 -49.25 5.19 14.76
C LEU A 195 -50.42 6.18 14.86
N PHE A 196 -50.90 6.78 13.74
CA PHE A 196 -51.96 7.76 13.71
C PHE A 196 -53.12 7.44 12.75
N ASN A 197 -53.23 6.18 12.29
CA ASN A 197 -54.43 5.56 11.69
C ASN A 197 -54.86 4.39 12.58
#